data_7a5bc7a2a33a17acbc17fce40fb7c084
#
_entry.id   7a5bc7a2a33a17acbc17fce40fb7c084
#
_cell.length_a   1.000
_cell.length_b   1.000
_cell.length_c   1.000
_cell.angle_alpha   90.00
_cell.angle_beta   90.00
_cell.angle_gamma   90.00
#
_symmetry.space_group_name_H-M   'P 1'
#
loop_
_entity.id
_entity.type
_entity.pdbx_description
1 polymer ?
#
loop_
_entity_poly.entity_id
_entity_poly.type
_entity_poly.pdbx_seq_one_letter_code
_entity_poly.pdbx_strand_id
1 'polypeptide(L)'
;MKYAKFINGQLVFSPKPIIINNREIHNPKPAHLIEAGYKEFVESERLPEKKYYYQIPTYSETETQIVQKYQYVKSEQPDYDELVSQKIAEKYSVSKEFARTNLGMQNPEDPKYIEYRDYVNFCKDWAQQQINEYLEAE
;
A
#
# COMPACT_ATOMS: atom_id res chain seq x y z
N MET A 1 -20.18 -17.79 -8.46
CA MET A 1 -19.75 -17.04 -9.64
C MET A 1 -20.19 -15.60 -9.56
N LYS A 2 -19.30 -14.66 -9.87
CA LYS A 2 -19.63 -13.25 -9.88
C LYS A 2 -19.79 -12.76 -11.32
N TYR A 3 -20.68 -11.80 -11.53
CA TYR A 3 -20.90 -11.16 -12.82
C TYR A 3 -20.82 -9.64 -12.64
N ALA A 4 -20.21 -8.98 -13.60
CA ALA A 4 -19.99 -7.55 -13.55
C ALA A 4 -20.03 -6.93 -14.94
N LYS A 5 -20.16 -5.60 -14.99
CA LYS A 5 -20.02 -4.83 -16.23
C LYS A 5 -19.42 -3.46 -15.92
N PHE A 6 -18.89 -2.80 -16.92
CA PHE A 6 -18.45 -1.43 -16.78
C PHE A 6 -19.57 -0.46 -17.14
N ILE A 7 -19.84 0.48 -16.24
CA ILE A 7 -20.78 1.57 -16.47
C ILE A 7 -20.00 2.87 -16.28
N ASN A 8 -19.86 3.67 -17.33
CA ASN A 8 -19.09 4.91 -17.31
C ASN A 8 -17.65 4.72 -16.78
N GLY A 9 -17.01 3.62 -17.18
CA GLY A 9 -15.65 3.30 -16.76
C GLY A 9 -15.53 2.69 -15.36
N GLN A 10 -16.63 2.51 -14.65
CA GLN A 10 -16.63 1.91 -13.31
C GLN A 10 -17.14 0.48 -13.36
N LEU A 11 -16.47 -0.40 -12.63
CA LEU A 11 -16.88 -1.79 -12.49
C LEU A 11 -18.07 -1.88 -11.55
N VAL A 12 -19.15 -2.47 -12.02
CA VAL A 12 -20.39 -2.66 -11.26
C VAL A 12 -20.76 -4.13 -11.28
N PHE A 13 -20.93 -4.71 -10.09
CA PHE A 13 -21.40 -6.08 -9.96
C PHE A 13 -22.92 -6.17 -10.14
N SER A 14 -23.38 -7.34 -10.60
CA SER A 14 -24.80 -7.55 -10.83
C SER A 14 -25.60 -7.38 -9.52
N PRO A 15 -26.63 -6.53 -9.51
CA PRO A 15 -27.51 -6.39 -8.35
C PRO A 15 -28.49 -7.58 -8.25
N LYS A 16 -29.15 -7.68 -7.11
CA LYS A 16 -30.28 -8.60 -6.90
C LYS A 16 -31.47 -7.77 -6.42
N PRO A 17 -32.59 -7.69 -7.15
CA PRO A 17 -32.81 -8.28 -8.47
C PRO A 17 -32.15 -7.50 -9.60
N ILE A 18 -32.04 -8.11 -10.78
CA ILE A 18 -31.70 -7.39 -12.02
C ILE A 18 -33.00 -7.04 -12.77
N ILE A 19 -32.93 -6.01 -13.61
CA ILE A 19 -34.08 -5.57 -14.39
C ILE A 19 -33.79 -5.80 -15.87
N ILE A 20 -34.65 -6.57 -16.54
CA ILE A 20 -34.62 -6.82 -17.98
C ILE A 20 -36.00 -6.53 -18.55
N ASN A 21 -36.08 -5.63 -19.53
CA ASN A 21 -37.35 -5.25 -20.17
C ASN A 21 -38.43 -4.83 -19.17
N ASN A 22 -38.07 -4.00 -18.18
CA ASN A 22 -38.92 -3.53 -17.10
C ASN A 22 -39.44 -4.63 -16.16
N ARG A 23 -38.84 -5.81 -16.18
CA ARG A 23 -39.16 -6.93 -15.28
C ARG A 23 -38.04 -7.19 -14.29
N GLU A 24 -38.41 -7.36 -13.04
CA GLU A 24 -37.46 -7.73 -11.99
C GLU A 24 -37.23 -9.24 -12.00
N ILE A 25 -35.98 -9.65 -12.02
CA ILE A 25 -35.56 -11.06 -11.94
C ILE A 25 -34.77 -11.25 -10.65
N HIS A 26 -35.39 -11.90 -9.66
CA HIS A 26 -34.83 -12.04 -8.31
C HIS A 26 -33.74 -13.11 -8.21
N ASN A 27 -33.82 -14.16 -9.00
CA ASN A 27 -32.81 -15.22 -9.05
C ASN A 27 -32.28 -15.35 -10.47
N PRO A 28 -31.49 -14.38 -10.94
CA PRO A 28 -31.04 -14.40 -12.32
C PRO A 28 -30.11 -15.58 -12.59
N LYS A 29 -30.36 -16.26 -13.70
CA LYS A 29 -29.46 -17.28 -14.23
C LYS A 29 -28.37 -16.60 -15.07
N PRO A 30 -27.24 -17.29 -15.35
CA PRO A 30 -26.19 -16.74 -16.18
C PRO A 30 -26.67 -16.12 -17.50
N ALA A 31 -27.64 -16.77 -18.18
CA ALA A 31 -28.21 -16.23 -19.42
C ALA A 31 -28.89 -14.87 -19.23
N HIS A 32 -29.59 -14.68 -18.11
CA HIS A 32 -30.22 -13.40 -17.78
C HIS A 32 -29.17 -12.30 -17.56
N LEU A 33 -28.10 -12.65 -16.87
CA LEU A 33 -27.02 -11.69 -16.58
C LEU A 33 -26.29 -11.27 -17.86
N ILE A 34 -26.02 -12.23 -18.74
CA ILE A 34 -25.40 -11.94 -20.04
C ILE A 34 -26.30 -11.05 -20.90
N GLU A 35 -27.60 -11.33 -20.92
CA GLU A 35 -28.59 -10.52 -21.65
C GLU A 35 -28.61 -9.08 -21.12
N ALA A 36 -28.45 -8.89 -19.80
CA ALA A 36 -28.40 -7.57 -19.18
C ALA A 36 -27.04 -6.85 -19.37
N GLY A 37 -26.10 -7.49 -20.06
CA GLY A 37 -24.79 -6.89 -20.38
C GLY A 37 -23.69 -7.22 -19.39
N TYR A 38 -23.97 -8.08 -18.41
CA TYR A 38 -22.95 -8.53 -17.45
C TYR A 38 -22.12 -9.66 -18.04
N LYS A 39 -20.85 -9.69 -17.64
CA LYS A 39 -19.90 -10.74 -18.03
C LYS A 39 -19.44 -11.47 -16.78
N GLU A 40 -19.04 -12.72 -16.94
CA GLU A 40 -18.42 -13.46 -15.85
C GLU A 40 -17.21 -12.71 -15.34
N PHE A 41 -17.13 -12.52 -14.02
CA PHE A 41 -16.00 -11.85 -13.38
C PHE A 41 -15.04 -12.89 -12.82
N VAL A 42 -13.80 -12.88 -13.30
CA VAL A 42 -12.76 -13.82 -12.89
C VAL A 42 -11.72 -13.07 -12.06
N GLU A 43 -11.55 -13.48 -10.80
CA GLU A 43 -10.56 -12.94 -9.91
C GLU A 43 -9.27 -13.76 -10.00
N SER A 44 -8.13 -13.10 -10.16
CA SER A 44 -6.83 -13.71 -9.99
C SER A 44 -6.35 -13.54 -8.55
N GLU A 45 -5.49 -14.44 -8.11
CA GLU A 45 -4.86 -14.31 -6.81
C GLU A 45 -3.95 -13.09 -6.78
N ARG A 46 -3.80 -12.53 -5.57
CA ARG A 46 -2.84 -11.44 -5.36
C ARG A 46 -1.43 -11.94 -5.62
N LEU A 47 -0.59 -11.04 -6.15
CA LEU A 47 0.82 -11.33 -6.32
C LEU A 47 1.52 -11.46 -4.96
N PRO A 48 2.67 -12.14 -4.87
CA PRO A 48 3.46 -12.18 -3.65
C PRO A 48 3.81 -10.76 -3.18
N GLU A 49 3.87 -10.57 -1.85
CA GLU A 49 4.30 -9.29 -1.31
C GLU A 49 5.70 -8.95 -1.77
N LYS A 50 5.91 -7.69 -2.11
CA LYS A 50 7.19 -7.17 -2.55
C LYS A 50 7.49 -5.89 -1.81
N LYS A 51 8.65 -5.84 -1.15
CA LYS A 51 9.08 -4.66 -0.39
C LYS A 51 9.12 -3.41 -1.28
N TYR A 52 8.59 -2.30 -0.78
CA TYR A 52 8.48 -1.01 -1.47
C TYR A 52 7.44 -0.96 -2.59
N TYR A 53 6.66 -2.00 -2.76
CA TYR A 53 5.60 -2.05 -3.77
C TYR A 53 4.27 -2.36 -3.12
N TYR A 54 3.21 -1.81 -3.67
CA TYR A 54 1.85 -2.21 -3.35
C TYR A 54 1.18 -2.70 -4.62
N GLN A 55 0.05 -3.36 -4.46
CA GLN A 55 -0.65 -3.96 -5.59
C GLN A 55 -1.95 -3.23 -5.85
N ILE A 56 -2.22 -2.96 -7.11
CA ILE A 56 -3.51 -2.43 -7.53
C ILE A 56 -4.20 -3.43 -8.45
N PRO A 57 -5.54 -3.52 -8.39
CA PRO A 57 -6.27 -4.35 -9.33
C PRO A 57 -6.29 -3.69 -10.70
N THR A 58 -6.11 -4.50 -11.74
CA THR A 58 -6.29 -4.09 -13.12
C THR A 58 -7.28 -5.03 -13.78
N TYR A 59 -8.03 -4.53 -14.76
CA TYR A 59 -9.09 -5.28 -15.39
C TYR A 59 -8.85 -5.36 -16.89
N SER A 60 -9.06 -6.55 -17.44
CA SER A 60 -9.12 -6.74 -18.89
C SER A 60 -10.46 -7.33 -19.25
N GLU A 61 -11.06 -6.83 -20.34
CA GLU A 61 -12.36 -7.26 -20.79
C GLU A 61 -12.23 -8.04 -22.10
N THR A 62 -12.80 -9.24 -22.12
CA THR A 62 -12.97 -10.05 -23.32
C THR A 62 -14.44 -10.02 -23.73
N GLU A 63 -14.80 -10.76 -24.77
CA GLU A 63 -16.21 -10.86 -25.19
C GLU A 63 -17.10 -11.52 -24.13
N THR A 64 -16.53 -12.41 -23.31
CA THR A 64 -17.29 -13.23 -22.36
C THR A 64 -16.92 -13.00 -20.90
N GLN A 65 -15.80 -12.36 -20.60
CA GLN A 65 -15.28 -12.26 -19.24
C GLN A 65 -14.69 -10.88 -18.95
N ILE A 66 -14.72 -10.51 -17.67
CA ILE A 66 -13.90 -9.43 -17.12
C ILE A 66 -12.90 -10.11 -16.17
N VAL A 67 -11.61 -9.97 -16.46
CA VAL A 67 -10.55 -10.63 -15.69
C VAL A 67 -9.84 -9.59 -14.83
N GLN A 68 -9.83 -9.80 -13.51
CA GLN A 68 -9.07 -8.98 -12.57
C GLN A 68 -7.68 -9.59 -12.40
N LYS A 69 -6.66 -8.78 -12.55
CA LYS A 69 -5.28 -9.12 -12.23
C LYS A 69 -4.70 -8.05 -11.34
N TYR A 70 -3.58 -8.34 -10.70
CA TYR A 70 -2.89 -7.37 -9.85
C TYR A 70 -1.61 -6.91 -10.52
N GLN A 71 -1.26 -5.66 -10.28
CA GLN A 71 -0.07 -5.03 -10.80
C GLN A 71 0.68 -4.37 -9.66
N TYR A 72 2.02 -4.49 -9.66
CA TYR A 72 2.86 -3.78 -8.70
C TYR A 72 2.97 -2.31 -9.06
N VAL A 73 2.86 -1.47 -8.05
CA VAL A 73 3.15 -0.05 -8.12
C VAL A 73 4.16 0.29 -7.05
N LYS A 74 5.24 0.96 -7.39
CA LYS A 74 6.26 1.34 -6.44
C LYS A 74 5.74 2.43 -5.52
N SER A 75 5.94 2.25 -4.20
CA SER A 75 5.58 3.25 -3.19
C SER A 75 6.45 4.49 -3.33
N GLU A 76 6.03 5.59 -2.71
CA GLU A 76 6.85 6.79 -2.66
C GLU A 76 8.14 6.54 -1.88
N GLN A 77 9.20 7.26 -2.25
CA GLN A 77 10.47 7.18 -1.54
C GLN A 77 10.27 7.60 -0.08
N PRO A 78 10.77 6.81 0.90
CA PRO A 78 10.69 7.21 2.30
C PRO A 78 11.42 8.52 2.56
N ASP A 79 10.88 9.34 3.45
CA ASP A 79 11.52 10.58 3.86
C ASP A 79 12.65 10.29 4.84
N TYR A 80 13.86 10.76 4.53
CA TYR A 80 15.04 10.56 5.37
C TYR A 80 14.83 11.08 6.79
N ASP A 81 14.32 12.29 6.93
CA ASP A 81 14.13 12.92 8.25
C ASP A 81 13.11 12.17 9.09
N GLU A 82 12.01 11.72 8.48
CA GLU A 82 11.02 10.88 9.17
C GLU A 82 11.61 9.54 9.61
N LEU A 83 12.40 8.90 8.76
CA LEU A 83 13.04 7.63 9.11
C LEU A 83 13.99 7.81 10.31
N VAL A 84 14.81 8.86 10.30
CA VAL A 84 15.72 9.16 11.41
C VAL A 84 14.94 9.39 12.69
N SER A 85 13.91 10.25 12.63
CA SER A 85 13.10 10.60 13.82
C SER A 85 12.40 9.39 14.42
N GLN A 86 11.80 8.55 13.57
CA GLN A 86 11.13 7.33 14.02
C GLN A 86 12.10 6.35 14.66
N LYS A 87 13.29 6.22 14.10
CA LYS A 87 14.30 5.31 14.64
C LYS A 87 14.83 5.79 15.98
N ILE A 88 15.08 7.09 16.13
CA ILE A 88 15.50 7.69 17.38
C ILE A 88 14.42 7.49 18.46
N ALA A 89 13.16 7.67 18.10
CA ALA A 89 12.03 7.54 19.01
C ALA A 89 11.87 6.14 19.61
N GLU A 90 12.45 5.11 19.00
CA GLU A 90 12.46 3.76 19.54
C GLU A 90 13.25 3.69 20.87
N LYS A 91 14.23 4.58 21.07
CA LYS A 91 15.11 4.57 22.24
C LYS A 91 15.03 5.84 23.07
N TYR A 92 14.81 6.99 22.45
CA TYR A 92 14.81 8.29 23.12
C TYR A 92 13.51 9.04 22.86
N SER A 93 12.86 9.51 23.94
CA SER A 93 11.77 10.49 23.82
C SER A 93 12.33 11.87 23.47
N VAL A 94 11.49 12.77 22.98
CA VAL A 94 11.89 14.16 22.68
C VAL A 94 12.51 14.82 23.92
N SER A 95 11.90 14.62 25.09
CA SER A 95 12.43 15.15 26.35
C SER A 95 13.82 14.61 26.67
N LYS A 96 14.06 13.33 26.45
CA LYS A 96 15.38 12.73 26.66
C LYS A 96 16.40 13.26 25.66
N GLU A 97 16.01 13.48 24.41
CA GLU A 97 16.90 14.08 23.43
C GLU A 97 17.36 15.47 23.85
N PHE A 98 16.42 16.31 24.34
CA PHE A 98 16.79 17.62 24.88
C PHE A 98 17.75 17.51 26.05
N ALA A 99 17.49 16.60 26.98
CA ALA A 99 18.36 16.41 28.13
C ALA A 99 19.77 15.96 27.72
N ARG A 100 19.88 15.03 26.78
CA ARG A 100 21.16 14.55 26.28
C ARG A 100 21.92 15.64 25.51
N THR A 101 21.22 16.40 24.69
CA THR A 101 21.80 17.54 23.94
C THR A 101 22.35 18.57 24.90
N ASN A 102 21.62 18.92 25.97
CA ASN A 102 22.07 19.85 26.97
C ASN A 102 23.31 19.36 27.71
N LEU A 103 23.39 18.06 28.02
CA LEU A 103 24.61 17.46 28.60
C LEU A 103 25.81 17.65 27.68
N GLY A 104 25.62 17.41 26.38
CA GLY A 104 26.68 17.58 25.39
C GLY A 104 27.15 19.02 25.22
N MET A 105 26.23 19.97 25.38
CA MET A 105 26.57 21.39 25.35
C MET A 105 27.43 21.80 26.55
N GLN A 106 27.20 21.20 27.71
CA GLN A 106 27.97 21.45 28.92
C GLN A 106 29.29 20.70 28.92
N ASN A 107 29.29 19.44 28.49
CA ASN A 107 30.45 18.59 28.42
C ASN A 107 30.33 17.58 27.26
N PRO A 108 30.97 17.87 26.10
CA PRO A 108 30.94 16.98 24.93
C PRO A 108 31.48 15.56 25.20
N GLU A 109 32.22 15.36 26.27
CA GLU A 109 32.78 14.07 26.64
C GLU A 109 31.92 13.31 27.65
N ASP A 110 30.75 13.84 28.03
CA ASP A 110 29.84 13.15 28.93
C ASP A 110 29.43 11.82 28.30
N PRO A 111 29.59 10.67 29.05
CA PRO A 111 29.30 9.35 28.50
C PRO A 111 27.87 9.19 28.02
N LYS A 112 26.91 9.82 28.70
CA LYS A 112 25.49 9.76 28.31
C LYS A 112 25.23 10.49 27.01
N TYR A 113 25.92 11.64 26.81
CA TYR A 113 25.83 12.36 25.55
C TYR A 113 26.47 11.59 24.40
N ILE A 114 27.63 10.99 24.63
CA ILE A 114 28.33 10.19 23.62
C ILE A 114 27.48 9.00 23.18
N GLU A 115 26.86 8.30 24.13
CA GLU A 115 25.94 7.19 23.82
C GLU A 115 24.77 7.65 22.96
N TYR A 116 24.15 8.78 23.30
CA TYR A 116 23.07 9.37 22.53
C TYR A 116 23.52 9.77 21.11
N ARG A 117 24.65 10.48 21.02
CA ARG A 117 25.22 10.92 19.74
C ARG A 117 25.51 9.72 18.83
N ASP A 118 26.12 8.69 19.36
CA ASP A 118 26.47 7.49 18.60
C ASP A 118 25.21 6.79 18.09
N TYR A 119 24.16 6.74 18.91
CA TYR A 119 22.89 6.17 18.49
C TYR A 119 22.21 7.02 17.39
N VAL A 120 22.25 8.33 17.49
CA VAL A 120 21.72 9.23 16.44
C VAL A 120 22.47 9.00 15.13
N ASN A 121 23.78 8.89 15.17
CA ASN A 121 24.58 8.59 13.98
C ASN A 121 24.21 7.22 13.37
N PHE A 122 24.00 6.22 14.21
CA PHE A 122 23.49 4.93 13.77
C PHE A 122 22.14 5.05 13.07
N CYS A 123 21.22 5.84 13.63
CA CYS A 123 19.90 6.07 13.03
C CYS A 123 20.00 6.73 11.65
N LYS A 124 20.92 7.69 11.50
CA LYS A 124 21.17 8.37 10.23
C LYS A 124 21.71 7.41 9.18
N ASP A 125 22.66 6.57 9.53
CA ASP A 125 23.22 5.56 8.64
C ASP A 125 22.17 4.53 8.25
N TRP A 126 21.37 4.10 9.20
CA TRP A 126 20.26 3.18 8.97
C TRP A 126 19.24 3.80 7.98
N ALA A 127 18.84 5.05 8.19
CA ALA A 127 17.89 5.74 7.31
C ALA A 127 18.42 5.86 5.87
N GLN A 128 19.69 6.21 5.73
CA GLN A 128 20.32 6.29 4.41
C GLN A 128 20.36 4.93 3.72
N GLN A 129 20.61 3.88 4.48
CA GLN A 129 20.59 2.52 3.97
C GLN A 129 19.20 2.12 3.48
N GLN A 130 18.13 2.49 4.20
CA GLN A 130 16.76 2.24 3.78
C GLN A 130 16.44 2.94 2.45
N ILE A 131 16.89 4.17 2.29
CA ILE A 131 16.70 4.92 1.04
C ILE A 131 17.46 4.26 -0.11
N ASN A 132 18.70 3.85 0.13
CA ASN A 132 19.51 3.17 -0.89
C ASN A 132 18.86 1.86 -1.33
N GLU A 133 18.32 1.07 -0.41
CA GLU A 133 17.60 -0.16 -0.72
C GLU A 133 16.36 0.12 -1.56
N TYR A 134 15.62 1.18 -1.23
CA TYR A 134 14.47 1.60 -2.02
C TYR A 134 14.87 1.96 -3.46
N LEU A 135 15.94 2.74 -3.64
CA LEU A 135 16.40 3.17 -4.96
C LEU A 135 16.92 2.01 -5.81
N GLU A 136 17.49 0.98 -5.18
CA GLU A 136 17.98 -0.22 -5.85
C GLU A 136 16.89 -1.24 -6.13
N ALA A 137 15.74 -1.15 -5.49
CA ALA A 137 14.63 -2.08 -5.68
C ALA A 137 13.95 -1.88 -7.05
N GLU A 138 13.71 -3.01 -7.72
CA GLU A 138 13.02 -3.05 -9.03
C GLU A 138 11.65 -3.73 -8.92
#